data_e08cc28a3efd55d49c3dba9eb366a03a
#
_entry.id   e08cc28a3efd55d49c3dba9eb366a03a
#
_cell.length_a   1.000
_cell.length_b   1.000
_cell.length_c   1.000
_cell.angle_alpha   90.00
_cell.angle_beta   90.00
_cell.angle_gamma   90.00
#
_symmetry.space_group_name_H-M   'P 1'
#
loop_
_entity.id
_entity.type
_entity.pdbx_description
1 polymer ?
#
loop_
_entity_poly.entity_id
_entity_poly.type
_entity_poly.pdbx_seq_one_letter_code
_entity_poly.pdbx_strand_id
1 'polypeptide(L)'
;MKPESKLVVVALEGCHGCGKTALCEEFEAQGYDILDEAFMDMPAYALHPQSLLMETSWVCSWFERVLRLADRVKPGRKQVFIADRSPFSAVLYSANGHLLEPVIREQMREVQDFAGVQFYTVHVQVERELLWRRICARLELEPERLRLNEHKREWMEETLAFYESFDWDLTVTNDERSVATIAKNISRLLRERDDTFEAVYKCTKPRVASPHSSSNSSTLSTDSECESAEEEHNMHVDSDWSAKDTDTQMKSIISFNNTPSMQDY
;
A
#
# COMPACT_ATOMS: atom_id res chain seq x y z
N MET A 1 4.51 -21.57 -22.05
CA MET A 1 3.57 -21.93 -20.95
C MET A 1 3.62 -20.79 -19.96
N LYS A 2 2.49 -20.23 -19.58
CA LYS A 2 2.45 -19.27 -18.46
C LYS A 2 2.92 -19.98 -17.19
N PRO A 3 3.76 -19.33 -16.35
CA PRO A 3 4.13 -19.92 -15.08
C PRO A 3 2.86 -20.10 -14.23
N GLU A 4 2.81 -21.16 -13.42
CA GLU A 4 1.76 -21.32 -12.44
C GLU A 4 1.82 -20.16 -11.44
N SER A 5 0.67 -19.52 -11.18
CA SER A 5 0.61 -18.41 -10.21
C SER A 5 1.03 -18.91 -8.83
N LYS A 6 2.11 -18.35 -8.31
CA LYS A 6 2.69 -18.67 -6.99
C LYS A 6 2.53 -17.56 -5.98
N LEU A 7 2.29 -16.33 -6.44
CA LEU A 7 2.14 -15.14 -5.62
C LEU A 7 0.89 -14.38 -6.04
N VAL A 8 0.08 -14.00 -5.08
CA VAL A 8 -1.04 -13.08 -5.26
C VAL A 8 -0.74 -11.80 -4.50
N VAL A 9 -0.82 -10.66 -5.16
CA VAL A 9 -0.71 -9.33 -4.55
C VAL A 9 -2.07 -8.65 -4.63
N VAL A 10 -2.63 -8.34 -3.48
CA VAL A 10 -3.90 -7.61 -3.33
C VAL A 10 -3.58 -6.19 -2.90
N ALA A 11 -3.70 -5.23 -3.80
CA ALA A 11 -3.41 -3.84 -3.52
C ALA A 11 -4.68 -3.07 -3.12
N LEU A 12 -4.66 -2.48 -1.95
CA LEU A 12 -5.75 -1.63 -1.43
C LEU A 12 -5.57 -0.21 -1.94
N GLU A 13 -6.56 0.31 -2.64
CA GLU A 13 -6.57 1.64 -3.22
C GLU A 13 -7.75 2.47 -2.69
N GLY A 14 -7.65 3.78 -2.74
CA GLY A 14 -8.70 4.68 -2.31
C GLY A 14 -8.16 5.99 -1.72
N CYS A 15 -9.04 6.95 -1.53
CA CYS A 15 -8.73 8.28 -1.00
C CYS A 15 -7.99 8.20 0.33
N HIS A 16 -7.21 9.23 0.67
CA HIS A 16 -6.68 9.39 2.02
C HIS A 16 -7.83 9.37 3.05
N GLY A 17 -7.61 8.80 4.22
CA GLY A 17 -8.66 8.63 5.24
C GLY A 17 -9.66 7.49 4.99
N CYS A 18 -9.61 6.77 3.86
CA CYS A 18 -10.55 5.67 3.60
C CYS A 18 -10.27 4.38 4.41
N GLY A 19 -9.14 4.30 5.15
CA GLY A 19 -8.84 3.20 6.08
C GLY A 19 -7.99 2.07 5.52
N LYS A 20 -7.20 2.29 4.46
CA LYS A 20 -6.29 1.28 3.88
C LYS A 20 -5.32 0.71 4.90
N THR A 21 -4.60 1.57 5.61
CA THR A 21 -3.61 1.15 6.62
C THR A 21 -4.25 0.30 7.72
N ALA A 22 -5.41 0.71 8.25
CA ALA A 22 -6.13 -0.09 9.25
C ALA A 22 -6.58 -1.45 8.70
N LEU A 23 -6.92 -1.53 7.41
CA LEU A 23 -7.21 -2.81 6.75
C LEU A 23 -5.95 -3.67 6.58
N CYS A 24 -4.80 -3.08 6.25
CA CYS A 24 -3.52 -3.78 6.21
C CYS A 24 -3.17 -4.37 7.57
N GLU A 25 -3.28 -3.58 8.65
CA GLU A 25 -3.06 -4.04 10.04
C GLU A 25 -4.00 -5.20 10.41
N GLU A 26 -5.28 -5.13 10.02
CA GLU A 26 -6.23 -6.21 10.26
C GLU A 26 -5.86 -7.48 9.48
N PHE A 27 -5.42 -7.36 8.22
CA PHE A 27 -4.95 -8.50 7.44
C PHE A 27 -3.67 -9.10 8.03
N GLU A 28 -2.74 -8.27 8.52
CA GLU A 28 -1.54 -8.73 9.23
C GLU A 28 -1.92 -9.52 10.49
N ALA A 29 -2.86 -9.01 11.28
CA ALA A 29 -3.39 -9.73 12.46
C ALA A 29 -4.07 -11.06 12.10
N GLN A 30 -4.58 -11.20 10.86
CA GLN A 30 -5.10 -12.44 10.32
C GLN A 30 -4.02 -13.37 9.76
N GLY A 31 -2.75 -12.95 9.74
CA GLY A 31 -1.60 -13.74 9.31
C GLY A 31 -1.24 -13.60 7.83
N TYR A 32 -1.67 -12.55 7.15
CA TYR A 32 -1.20 -12.19 5.83
C TYR A 32 0.08 -11.36 5.91
N ASP A 33 0.95 -11.51 4.94
CA ASP A 33 2.11 -10.63 4.77
C ASP A 33 1.69 -9.29 4.17
N ILE A 34 2.30 -8.20 4.64
CA ILE A 34 2.00 -6.84 4.17
C ILE A 34 3.14 -6.31 3.32
N LEU A 35 2.78 -5.64 2.24
CA LEU A 35 3.66 -4.80 1.44
C LEU A 35 3.28 -3.35 1.67
N ASP A 36 4.08 -2.64 2.46
CA ASP A 36 3.87 -1.25 2.80
C ASP A 36 4.02 -0.31 1.59
N GLU A 37 3.53 0.92 1.72
CA GLU A 37 3.58 1.92 0.65
C GLU A 37 5.03 2.27 0.27
N ALA A 38 5.94 2.35 1.25
CA ALA A 38 7.37 2.66 1.12
C ALA A 38 7.69 3.91 0.26
N PHE A 39 6.74 4.83 0.09
CA PHE A 39 6.96 6.07 -0.65
C PHE A 39 7.93 6.99 0.09
N MET A 40 7.86 7.01 1.42
CA MET A 40 8.72 7.85 2.26
C MET A 40 10.17 7.37 2.28
N ASP A 41 10.43 6.14 1.84
CA ASP A 41 11.77 5.55 1.75
C ASP A 41 12.50 5.97 0.46
N MET A 42 11.79 6.68 -0.43
CA MET A 42 12.41 7.18 -1.65
C MET A 42 13.44 8.26 -1.33
N PRO A 43 14.62 8.24 -1.98
CA PRO A 43 15.65 9.24 -1.73
C PRO A 43 15.14 10.66 -1.99
N ALA A 44 15.47 11.58 -1.08
CA ALA A 44 15.18 12.99 -1.26
C ALA A 44 16.19 13.59 -2.25
N TYR A 45 15.80 13.72 -3.50
CA TYR A 45 16.57 14.44 -4.51
C TYR A 45 16.08 15.89 -4.64
N ALA A 46 16.81 16.69 -5.43
CA ALA A 46 16.42 18.08 -5.73
C ALA A 46 15.13 18.20 -6.57
N LEU A 47 14.53 17.09 -6.97
CA LEU A 47 13.29 17.05 -7.72
C LEU A 47 12.08 17.04 -6.77
N HIS A 48 10.99 17.63 -7.25
CA HIS A 48 9.73 17.55 -6.51
C HIS A 48 9.29 16.09 -6.35
N PRO A 49 8.86 15.64 -5.15
CA PRO A 49 8.44 14.25 -4.91
C PRO A 49 7.40 13.74 -5.91
N GLN A 50 6.44 14.58 -6.31
CA GLN A 50 5.38 14.26 -7.29
C GLN A 50 5.80 14.52 -8.75
N SER A 51 7.11 14.70 -9.03
CA SER A 51 7.58 14.76 -10.40
C SER A 51 7.42 13.40 -11.08
N LEU A 52 7.22 13.42 -12.39
CA LEU A 52 7.06 12.20 -13.18
C LEU A 52 8.22 11.22 -12.97
N LEU A 53 9.47 11.75 -12.86
CA LEU A 53 10.64 10.92 -12.63
C LEU A 53 10.62 10.23 -11.26
N MET A 54 10.26 10.97 -10.20
CA MET A 54 10.22 10.41 -8.84
C MET A 54 9.12 9.36 -8.72
N GLU A 55 7.94 9.64 -9.25
CA GLU A 55 6.83 8.67 -9.28
C GLU A 55 7.17 7.44 -10.14
N THR A 56 7.84 7.61 -11.28
CA THR A 56 8.33 6.49 -12.08
C THR A 56 9.34 5.64 -11.29
N SER A 57 10.24 6.27 -10.55
CA SER A 57 11.21 5.56 -9.71
C SER A 57 10.52 4.77 -8.60
N TRP A 58 9.49 5.34 -7.98
CA TRP A 58 8.68 4.63 -7.00
C TRP A 58 7.95 3.44 -7.60
N VAL A 59 7.33 3.60 -8.77
CA VAL A 59 6.68 2.51 -9.52
C VAL A 59 7.67 1.36 -9.78
N CYS A 60 8.87 1.67 -10.27
CA CYS A 60 9.91 0.67 -10.50
C CYS A 60 10.33 -0.04 -9.21
N SER A 61 10.51 0.71 -8.12
CA SER A 61 10.84 0.16 -6.80
C SER A 61 9.74 -0.78 -6.29
N TRP A 62 8.47 -0.41 -6.48
CA TRP A 62 7.34 -1.25 -6.10
C TRP A 62 7.37 -2.61 -6.84
N PHE A 63 7.55 -2.61 -8.16
CA PHE A 63 7.67 -3.85 -8.93
C PHE A 63 8.91 -4.66 -8.56
N GLU A 64 10.05 -4.02 -8.31
CA GLU A 64 11.25 -4.71 -7.84
C GLU A 64 10.99 -5.45 -6.51
N ARG A 65 10.30 -4.82 -5.56
CA ARG A 65 9.90 -5.45 -4.30
C ARG A 65 9.02 -6.68 -4.54
N VAL A 66 8.01 -6.57 -5.40
CA VAL A 66 7.13 -7.68 -5.78
C VAL A 66 7.91 -8.82 -6.43
N LEU A 67 8.83 -8.54 -7.36
CA LEU A 67 9.67 -9.54 -8.01
C LEU A 67 10.57 -10.27 -7.01
N ARG A 68 11.17 -9.55 -6.06
CA ARG A 68 11.96 -10.14 -4.96
C ARG A 68 11.11 -11.06 -4.07
N LEU A 69 9.84 -10.70 -3.82
CA LEU A 69 8.92 -11.57 -3.09
C LEU A 69 8.60 -12.82 -3.91
N ALA A 70 8.28 -12.68 -5.20
CA ALA A 70 8.01 -13.80 -6.08
C ALA A 70 9.17 -14.81 -6.18
N ASP A 71 10.40 -14.31 -6.17
CA ASP A 71 11.60 -15.16 -6.18
C ASP A 71 11.79 -15.97 -4.88
N ARG A 72 11.32 -15.45 -3.75
CA ARG A 72 11.40 -16.10 -2.44
C ARG A 72 10.32 -17.18 -2.22
N VAL A 73 9.24 -17.18 -2.99
CA VAL A 73 8.17 -18.18 -2.86
C VAL A 73 8.69 -19.54 -3.28
N LYS A 74 8.68 -20.50 -2.37
CA LYS A 74 9.17 -21.87 -2.61
C LYS A 74 8.30 -22.55 -3.68
N PRO A 75 8.91 -23.41 -4.55
CA PRO A 75 8.17 -24.20 -5.53
C PRO A 75 7.03 -24.98 -4.88
N GLY A 76 5.85 -24.97 -5.51
CA GLY A 76 4.66 -25.67 -5.02
C GLY A 76 3.95 -24.96 -3.85
N ARG A 77 4.44 -23.81 -3.39
CA ARG A 77 3.74 -22.97 -2.41
C ARG A 77 3.10 -21.77 -3.10
N LYS A 78 1.99 -21.35 -2.54
CA LYS A 78 1.26 -20.15 -2.91
C LYS A 78 1.28 -19.20 -1.73
N GLN A 79 1.43 -17.90 -2.00
CA GLN A 79 1.49 -16.86 -0.97
C GLN A 79 0.65 -15.66 -1.38
N VAL A 80 0.09 -14.94 -0.40
CA VAL A 80 -0.68 -13.72 -0.62
C VAL A 80 -0.05 -12.59 0.17
N PHE A 81 0.16 -11.46 -0.50
CA PHE A 81 0.55 -10.19 0.10
C PHE A 81 -0.58 -9.18 -0.05
N ILE A 82 -0.85 -8.44 1.01
CA ILE A 82 -1.73 -7.28 0.97
C ILE A 82 -0.85 -6.05 0.88
N ALA A 83 -1.04 -5.25 -0.16
CA ALA A 83 -0.26 -4.04 -0.39
C ALA A 83 -1.06 -2.79 0.02
N ASP A 84 -0.45 -1.90 0.80
CA ASP A 84 -0.97 -0.54 0.99
C ASP A 84 -0.58 0.26 -0.25
N ARG A 85 -1.51 0.47 -1.15
CA ARG A 85 -1.43 1.05 -2.49
C ARG A 85 -0.84 0.13 -3.57
N SER A 86 -1.19 0.44 -4.80
CA SER A 86 -0.63 -0.12 -6.03
C SER A 86 0.19 0.95 -6.77
N PRO A 87 0.93 0.58 -7.82
CA PRO A 87 1.58 1.55 -8.72
C PRO A 87 0.64 2.59 -9.31
N PHE A 88 -0.66 2.32 -9.39
CA PHE A 88 -1.65 3.27 -9.91
C PHE A 88 -1.80 4.52 -9.05
N SER A 89 -1.40 4.51 -7.79
CA SER A 89 -1.32 5.72 -6.98
C SER A 89 -0.41 6.79 -7.63
N ALA A 90 0.64 6.41 -8.34
CA ALA A 90 1.50 7.34 -9.09
C ALA A 90 0.75 8.08 -10.22
N VAL A 91 -0.31 7.47 -10.76
CA VAL A 91 -1.16 8.11 -11.78
C VAL A 91 -1.90 9.31 -11.19
N LEU A 92 -2.38 9.19 -9.95
CA LEU A 92 -3.05 10.28 -9.23
C LEU A 92 -2.07 11.38 -8.79
N TYR A 93 -0.94 10.97 -8.17
CA TYR A 93 -0.08 11.92 -7.48
C TYR A 93 0.89 12.66 -8.41
N SER A 94 1.26 12.08 -9.55
CA SER A 94 2.13 12.77 -10.51
C SER A 94 1.37 13.82 -11.31
N ALA A 95 1.97 14.99 -11.53
CA ALA A 95 1.44 16.03 -12.41
C ALA A 95 1.14 15.55 -13.84
N ASN A 96 1.90 14.55 -14.33
CA ASN A 96 1.71 13.90 -15.62
C ASN A 96 1.40 12.40 -15.48
N GLY A 97 0.69 12.02 -14.45
CA GLY A 97 0.46 10.63 -14.08
C GLY A 97 -0.25 9.81 -15.15
N HIS A 98 -1.07 10.45 -16.00
CA HIS A 98 -1.72 9.78 -17.14
C HIS A 98 -0.73 9.10 -18.10
N LEU A 99 0.53 9.56 -18.14
CA LEU A 99 1.58 8.92 -18.94
C LEU A 99 2.05 7.59 -18.29
N LEU A 100 1.87 7.43 -16.98
CA LEU A 100 2.30 6.24 -16.27
C LEU A 100 1.29 5.09 -16.37
N GLU A 101 0.01 5.38 -16.50
CA GLU A 101 -1.02 4.33 -16.50
C GLU A 101 -0.77 3.23 -17.53
N PRO A 102 -0.56 3.51 -18.83
CA PRO A 102 -0.32 2.44 -19.81
C PRO A 102 0.98 1.67 -19.54
N VAL A 103 2.00 2.33 -19.00
CA VAL A 103 3.27 1.70 -18.62
C VAL A 103 3.08 0.75 -17.46
N ILE A 104 2.37 1.20 -16.41
CA ILE A 104 2.06 0.37 -15.22
C ILE A 104 1.26 -0.86 -15.62
N ARG A 105 0.24 -0.71 -16.47
CA ARG A 105 -0.58 -1.84 -16.95
C ARG A 105 0.27 -2.86 -17.70
N GLU A 106 1.20 -2.41 -18.54
CA GLU A 106 2.11 -3.30 -19.26
C GLU A 106 3.09 -4.00 -18.31
N GLN A 107 3.67 -3.28 -17.35
CA GLN A 107 4.56 -3.86 -16.34
C GLN A 107 3.84 -4.90 -15.48
N MET A 108 2.59 -4.65 -15.07
CA MET A 108 1.78 -5.65 -14.35
C MET A 108 1.58 -6.91 -15.20
N ARG A 109 1.29 -6.74 -16.50
CA ARG A 109 1.11 -7.87 -17.43
C ARG A 109 2.42 -8.66 -17.59
N GLU A 110 3.54 -7.99 -17.75
CA GLU A 110 4.85 -8.64 -17.84
C GLU A 110 5.18 -9.44 -16.57
N VAL A 111 4.99 -8.84 -15.40
CA VAL A 111 5.24 -9.52 -14.12
C VAL A 111 4.30 -10.71 -13.93
N GLN A 112 3.04 -10.60 -14.35
CA GLN A 112 2.09 -11.70 -14.32
C GLN A 112 2.53 -12.83 -15.28
N ASP A 113 2.91 -12.49 -16.51
CA ASP A 113 3.21 -13.48 -17.55
C ASP A 113 4.57 -14.18 -17.33
N PHE A 114 5.56 -13.51 -16.76
CA PHE A 114 6.92 -14.03 -16.61
C PHE A 114 7.29 -14.44 -15.18
N ALA A 115 6.76 -13.78 -14.17
CA ALA A 115 7.06 -14.08 -12.77
C ALA A 115 5.97 -14.91 -12.05
N GLY A 116 4.80 -15.13 -12.68
CA GLY A 116 3.70 -15.88 -12.10
C GLY A 116 3.09 -15.14 -10.90
N VAL A 117 2.97 -13.81 -10.98
CA VAL A 117 2.33 -12.98 -9.96
C VAL A 117 0.94 -12.61 -10.43
N GLN A 118 -0.07 -12.89 -9.64
CA GLN A 118 -1.43 -12.43 -9.88
C GLN A 118 -1.68 -11.15 -9.08
N PHE A 119 -2.23 -10.12 -9.73
CA PHE A 119 -2.59 -8.86 -9.10
C PHE A 119 -4.10 -8.71 -8.99
N TYR A 120 -4.54 -8.14 -7.86
CA TYR A 120 -5.89 -7.64 -7.65
C TYR A 120 -5.84 -6.25 -7.04
N THR A 121 -6.57 -5.32 -7.61
CA THR A 121 -6.75 -3.96 -7.10
C THR A 121 -8.11 -3.85 -6.44
N VAL A 122 -8.13 -3.39 -5.19
CA VAL A 122 -9.34 -3.26 -4.38
C VAL A 122 -9.57 -1.80 -4.02
N HIS A 123 -10.55 -1.17 -4.63
CA HIS A 123 -10.97 0.18 -4.27
C HIS A 123 -11.76 0.16 -2.97
N VAL A 124 -11.21 0.79 -1.94
CA VAL A 124 -11.85 1.00 -0.63
C VAL A 124 -12.62 2.31 -0.67
N GLN A 125 -13.91 2.21 -0.96
CA GLN A 125 -14.81 3.36 -1.10
C GLN A 125 -15.43 3.72 0.25
N VAL A 126 -15.54 5.01 0.52
CA VAL A 126 -16.21 5.57 1.71
C VAL A 126 -17.21 6.63 1.26
N GLU A 127 -18.34 6.73 1.93
CA GLU A 127 -19.30 7.80 1.71
C GLU A 127 -18.65 9.17 1.98
N ARG A 128 -18.92 10.19 1.15
CA ARG A 128 -18.20 11.47 1.10
C ARG A 128 -18.18 12.22 2.45
N GLU A 129 -19.33 12.31 3.13
CA GLU A 129 -19.40 13.02 4.40
C GLU A 129 -18.72 12.24 5.54
N LEU A 130 -18.83 10.90 5.52
CA LEU A 130 -18.12 10.04 6.46
C LEU A 130 -16.61 10.16 6.25
N LEU A 131 -16.15 10.15 4.99
CA LEU A 131 -14.74 10.30 4.64
C LEU A 131 -14.20 11.64 5.13
N TRP A 132 -14.93 12.73 4.86
CA TRP A 132 -14.54 14.07 5.30
C TRP A 132 -14.42 14.16 6.82
N ARG A 133 -15.39 13.61 7.57
CA ARG A 133 -15.31 13.53 9.03
C ARG A 133 -14.06 12.77 9.50
N ARG A 134 -13.73 11.65 8.86
CA ARG A 134 -12.52 10.85 9.18
C ARG A 134 -11.24 11.64 8.91
N ILE A 135 -11.18 12.35 7.79
CA ILE A 135 -10.04 13.21 7.45
C ILE A 135 -9.87 14.31 8.50
N CYS A 136 -10.93 15.05 8.84
CA CYS A 136 -10.87 16.10 9.85
C CYS A 136 -10.41 15.57 11.21
N ALA A 137 -10.99 14.47 11.69
CA ALA A 137 -10.61 13.86 12.95
C ALA A 137 -9.14 13.39 12.96
N ARG A 138 -8.64 12.89 11.83
CA ARG A 138 -7.24 12.49 11.68
C ARG A 138 -6.29 13.68 11.72
N LEU A 139 -6.67 14.81 11.12
CA LEU A 139 -5.84 16.03 11.12
C LEU A 139 -5.66 16.63 12.51
N GLU A 140 -6.60 16.40 13.43
CA GLU A 140 -6.47 16.80 14.84
C GLU A 140 -5.36 15.99 15.55
N LEU A 141 -5.15 14.73 15.14
CA LEU A 141 -4.16 13.83 15.72
C LEU A 141 -2.81 13.88 14.99
N GLU A 142 -2.83 14.14 13.68
CA GLU A 142 -1.68 14.13 12.78
C GLU A 142 -1.60 15.48 12.01
N PRO A 143 -1.31 16.62 12.70
CA PRO A 143 -1.33 17.95 12.07
C PRO A 143 -0.27 18.13 10.98
N GLU A 144 0.79 17.32 10.94
CA GLU A 144 1.79 17.31 9.87
C GLU A 144 1.20 16.99 8.49
N ARG A 145 0.02 16.38 8.42
CA ARG A 145 -0.71 16.10 7.17
C ARG A 145 -1.30 17.33 6.49
N LEU A 146 -1.33 18.47 7.17
CA LEU A 146 -1.69 19.74 6.56
C LEU A 146 -0.79 20.07 5.35
N ARG A 147 0.47 19.66 5.39
CA ARG A 147 1.43 19.80 4.28
C ARG A 147 1.03 19.01 3.03
N LEU A 148 0.20 17.99 3.16
CA LEU A 148 -0.30 17.15 2.07
C LEU A 148 -1.62 17.66 1.48
N ASN A 149 -2.07 18.86 1.86
CA ASN A 149 -3.35 19.44 1.49
C ASN A 149 -4.59 18.64 1.92
N GLU A 150 -4.44 17.64 2.82
CA GLU A 150 -5.56 16.81 3.27
C GLU A 150 -6.67 17.61 3.99
N HIS A 151 -6.38 18.84 4.45
CA HIS A 151 -7.36 19.78 5.03
C HIS A 151 -8.26 20.46 3.98
N LYS A 152 -8.00 20.27 2.70
CA LYS A 152 -8.79 20.86 1.61
C LYS A 152 -9.82 19.86 1.12
N ARG A 153 -11.09 20.22 1.26
CA ARG A 153 -12.16 19.35 0.79
C ARG A 153 -12.12 19.17 -0.74
N GLU A 154 -11.71 20.20 -1.46
CA GLU A 154 -11.52 20.14 -2.92
C GLU A 154 -10.53 19.06 -3.31
N TRP A 155 -9.41 18.91 -2.57
CA TRP A 155 -8.44 17.85 -2.79
C TRP A 155 -9.03 16.44 -2.55
N MET A 156 -9.87 16.30 -1.54
CA MET A 156 -10.61 15.05 -1.32
C MET A 156 -11.54 14.75 -2.51
N GLU A 157 -12.29 15.74 -3.00
CA GLU A 157 -13.24 15.55 -4.12
C GLU A 157 -12.49 15.20 -5.43
N GLU A 158 -11.37 15.85 -5.73
CA GLU A 158 -10.51 15.53 -6.88
C GLU A 158 -9.99 14.08 -6.78
N THR A 159 -9.52 13.69 -5.60
CA THR A 159 -9.06 12.33 -5.33
C THR A 159 -10.18 11.30 -5.51
N LEU A 160 -11.37 11.58 -4.99
CA LEU A 160 -12.54 10.71 -5.17
C LEU A 160 -12.92 10.57 -6.64
N ALA A 161 -12.94 11.67 -7.40
CA ALA A 161 -13.24 11.65 -8.83
C ALA A 161 -12.27 10.74 -9.60
N PHE A 162 -10.97 10.76 -9.26
CA PHE A 162 -10.00 9.84 -9.84
C PHE A 162 -10.35 8.38 -9.53
N TYR A 163 -10.57 8.04 -8.25
CA TYR A 163 -10.86 6.66 -7.85
C TYR A 163 -12.19 6.15 -8.40
N GLU A 164 -13.19 7.01 -8.55
CA GLU A 164 -14.50 6.68 -9.13
C GLU A 164 -14.43 6.45 -10.66
N SER A 165 -13.48 7.11 -11.33
CA SER A 165 -13.31 6.98 -12.79
C SER A 165 -12.37 5.84 -13.22
N PHE A 166 -11.63 5.26 -12.27
CA PHE A 166 -10.63 4.24 -12.56
C PHE A 166 -11.23 2.82 -12.53
N ASP A 167 -10.72 1.93 -13.39
CA ASP A 167 -11.20 0.54 -13.47
C ASP A 167 -10.44 -0.34 -12.46
N TRP A 168 -11.11 -0.64 -11.34
CA TRP A 168 -10.61 -1.49 -10.26
C TRP A 168 -11.18 -2.91 -10.36
N ASP A 169 -10.38 -3.94 -10.00
CA ASP A 169 -10.88 -5.32 -10.01
C ASP A 169 -12.04 -5.52 -9.04
N LEU A 170 -12.00 -4.87 -7.89
CA LEU A 170 -13.02 -4.91 -6.86
C LEU A 170 -13.27 -3.52 -6.26
N THR A 171 -14.52 -3.24 -5.90
CA THR A 171 -14.88 -2.09 -5.08
C THR A 171 -15.57 -2.57 -3.81
N VAL A 172 -15.11 -2.09 -2.65
CA VAL A 172 -15.65 -2.46 -1.34
C VAL A 172 -15.95 -1.20 -0.54
N THR A 173 -17.17 -1.10 -0.01
CA THR A 173 -17.55 0.01 0.85
C THR A 173 -17.01 -0.20 2.27
N ASN A 174 -16.23 0.78 2.75
CA ASN A 174 -15.80 0.89 4.12
C ASN A 174 -16.65 1.94 4.85
N ASP A 175 -17.75 1.49 5.41
CA ASP A 175 -18.72 2.26 6.20
C ASP A 175 -18.37 2.29 7.69
N GLU A 176 -19.36 2.35 8.57
CA GLU A 176 -19.20 2.36 10.02
C GLU A 176 -19.05 0.95 10.64
N ARG A 177 -19.05 -0.11 9.83
CA ARG A 177 -18.78 -1.47 10.32
C ARG A 177 -17.33 -1.59 10.80
N SER A 178 -17.05 -2.61 11.62
CA SER A 178 -15.69 -2.86 12.08
C SER A 178 -14.73 -3.19 10.92
N VAL A 179 -13.47 -2.80 11.05
CA VAL A 179 -12.39 -3.09 10.08
C VAL A 179 -12.33 -4.59 9.78
N ALA A 180 -12.46 -5.44 10.80
CA ALA A 180 -12.50 -6.88 10.66
C ALA A 180 -13.66 -7.36 9.77
N THR A 181 -14.83 -6.72 9.84
CA THR A 181 -15.97 -7.04 8.97
C THR A 181 -15.69 -6.68 7.52
N ILE A 182 -15.05 -5.53 7.27
CA ILE A 182 -14.67 -5.08 5.93
C ILE A 182 -13.59 -6.00 5.35
N ALA A 183 -12.54 -6.32 6.11
CA ALA A 183 -11.48 -7.25 5.71
C ALA A 183 -12.05 -8.64 5.37
N LYS A 184 -12.98 -9.15 6.16
CA LYS A 184 -13.68 -10.41 5.88
C LYS A 184 -14.49 -10.36 4.58
N ASN A 185 -15.13 -9.23 4.27
CA ASN A 185 -15.84 -9.06 3.01
C ASN A 185 -14.88 -9.04 1.81
N ILE A 186 -13.76 -8.32 1.90
CA ILE A 186 -12.70 -8.34 0.89
C ILE A 186 -12.21 -9.77 0.65
N SER A 187 -11.87 -10.50 1.73
CA SER A 187 -11.42 -11.89 1.65
C SER A 187 -12.45 -12.80 0.98
N ARG A 188 -13.74 -12.61 1.26
CA ARG A 188 -14.82 -13.39 0.61
C ARG A 188 -14.86 -13.14 -0.89
N LEU A 189 -14.82 -11.88 -1.31
CA LEU A 189 -14.88 -11.51 -2.74
C LEU A 189 -13.64 -12.01 -3.50
N LEU A 190 -12.47 -11.95 -2.88
CA LEU A 190 -11.23 -12.45 -3.49
C LEU A 190 -11.25 -13.98 -3.65
N ARG A 191 -11.76 -14.72 -2.66
CA ARG A 191 -11.91 -16.19 -2.75
C ARG A 191 -12.86 -16.64 -3.84
N GLU A 192 -13.88 -15.84 -4.14
CA GLU A 192 -14.81 -16.11 -5.24
C GLU A 192 -14.15 -15.93 -6.63
N ARG A 193 -13.02 -15.21 -6.69
CA ARG A 193 -12.29 -14.91 -7.93
C ARG A 193 -11.02 -15.71 -8.13
N ASP A 194 -10.40 -16.18 -7.06
CA ASP A 194 -9.09 -16.81 -7.11
C ASP A 194 -8.95 -17.98 -6.14
N ASP A 195 -8.81 -19.17 -6.70
CA ASP A 195 -8.62 -20.41 -5.94
C ASP A 195 -7.32 -20.41 -5.13
N THR A 196 -6.31 -19.65 -5.59
CA THR A 196 -5.04 -19.47 -4.88
C THR A 196 -5.26 -18.74 -3.58
N PHE A 197 -6.06 -17.68 -3.60
CA PHE A 197 -6.41 -16.93 -2.40
C PHE A 197 -7.17 -17.81 -1.41
N GLU A 198 -8.08 -18.64 -1.88
CA GLU A 198 -8.82 -19.59 -1.04
C GLU A 198 -7.87 -20.60 -0.35
N ALA A 199 -6.89 -21.12 -1.09
CA ALA A 199 -5.92 -22.07 -0.55
C ALA A 199 -5.05 -21.46 0.55
N VAL A 200 -4.55 -20.23 0.35
CA VAL A 200 -3.74 -19.50 1.34
C VAL A 200 -4.55 -19.11 2.56
N TYR A 201 -5.78 -18.61 2.36
CA TYR A 201 -6.68 -18.25 3.45
C TYR A 201 -6.94 -19.42 4.42
N LYS A 202 -7.06 -20.65 3.91
CA LYS A 202 -7.23 -21.85 4.75
C LYS A 202 -5.99 -22.15 5.59
N CYS A 203 -4.80 -21.81 5.09
CA CYS A 203 -3.54 -22.05 5.78
C CYS A 203 -3.23 -20.99 6.85
N THR A 204 -3.69 -19.76 6.64
CA THR A 204 -3.41 -18.61 7.52
C THR A 204 -4.35 -18.50 8.72
N LYS A 205 -5.50 -19.20 8.70
CA LYS A 205 -6.38 -19.23 9.88
C LYS A 205 -5.60 -19.69 11.11
N PRO A 206 -5.55 -18.89 12.21
CA PRO A 206 -4.91 -19.33 13.42
C PRO A 206 -5.59 -20.64 13.86
N ARG A 207 -4.78 -21.67 14.11
CA ARG A 207 -5.27 -22.86 14.82
C ARG A 207 -5.84 -22.37 16.13
N VAL A 208 -7.17 -22.41 16.25
CA VAL A 208 -7.83 -22.24 17.55
C VAL A 208 -7.18 -23.26 18.47
N ALA A 209 -6.38 -22.77 19.43
CA ALA A 209 -5.77 -23.62 20.43
C ALA A 209 -6.89 -24.31 21.17
N SER A 210 -6.99 -25.62 21.04
CA SER A 210 -7.89 -26.43 21.84
C SER A 210 -7.49 -26.28 23.30
N PRO A 211 -8.41 -25.97 24.19
CA PRO A 211 -8.12 -25.90 25.62
C PRO A 211 -7.98 -27.32 26.16
N HIS A 212 -6.78 -27.89 26.19
CA HIS A 212 -6.53 -29.10 26.98
C HIS A 212 -5.14 -29.16 27.58
N SER A 213 -5.26 -29.32 28.92
CA SER A 213 -4.37 -29.96 29.86
C SER A 213 -3.11 -29.21 30.31
N SER A 214 -3.29 -28.57 31.44
CA SER A 214 -2.28 -28.39 32.47
C SER A 214 -1.69 -29.72 32.90
N SER A 215 -0.37 -29.87 32.80
CA SER A 215 0.37 -30.74 33.72
C SER A 215 1.73 -30.09 33.98
N ASN A 216 1.92 -29.80 35.27
CA ASN A 216 3.17 -29.37 35.88
C ASN A 216 4.30 -30.38 35.63
N SER A 217 5.50 -29.88 35.34
CA SER A 217 6.70 -30.37 36.04
C SER A 217 7.85 -29.38 35.82
N SER A 218 8.34 -28.93 36.96
CA SER A 218 9.56 -28.20 37.21
C SER A 218 10.79 -29.08 36.91
N THR A 219 11.81 -28.51 36.25
CA THR A 219 13.22 -28.77 36.64
C THR A 219 14.13 -27.69 36.10
N LEU A 220 15.00 -27.24 36.99
CA LEU A 220 16.13 -26.33 36.82
C LEU A 220 17.23 -26.94 35.95
N SER A 221 17.98 -26.12 35.23
CA SER A 221 19.44 -25.86 35.40
C SER A 221 20.08 -25.33 34.13
N THR A 222 20.76 -24.22 34.31
CA THR A 222 22.16 -23.80 34.23
C THR A 222 22.72 -23.42 32.87
N ASP A 223 23.08 -22.14 32.87
CA ASP A 223 24.27 -21.47 32.33
C ASP A 223 24.98 -22.01 31.08
N SER A 224 25.09 -21.13 30.06
CA SER A 224 26.43 -20.79 29.55
C SER A 224 26.36 -19.50 28.73
N GLU A 225 27.19 -18.56 29.17
CA GLU A 225 27.57 -17.32 28.54
C GLU A 225 28.27 -17.56 27.18
N CYS A 226 28.02 -16.71 26.20
CA CYS A 226 29.02 -16.42 25.19
C CYS A 226 28.84 -14.96 24.72
N GLU A 227 29.83 -14.17 25.06
CA GLU A 227 30.05 -12.79 24.63
C GLU A 227 30.39 -12.72 23.15
N SER A 228 30.06 -11.60 22.57
CA SER A 228 30.91 -10.67 21.79
C SER A 228 30.26 -10.19 20.51
N ALA A 229 30.23 -9.01 20.36
CA ALA A 229 30.92 -7.85 19.78
C ALA A 229 29.93 -6.99 18.99
N GLU A 230 29.73 -5.83 19.57
CA GLU A 230 29.15 -4.64 18.93
C GLU A 230 30.17 -4.04 17.97
N GLU A 231 29.78 -3.80 16.72
CA GLU A 231 30.39 -2.78 15.89
C GLU A 231 29.33 -1.75 15.51
N GLU A 232 29.30 -0.68 16.29
CA GLU A 232 28.58 0.56 15.95
C GLU A 232 29.28 1.25 14.78
N HIS A 233 28.61 1.33 13.63
CA HIS A 233 28.96 2.31 12.60
C HIS A 233 27.95 3.46 12.64
N ASN A 234 28.35 4.48 13.40
CA ASN A 234 27.66 5.75 13.56
C ASN A 234 27.93 6.61 12.31
N MET A 235 26.97 6.67 11.38
CA MET A 235 26.98 7.70 10.32
C MET A 235 26.01 8.80 10.70
N HIS A 236 26.60 9.88 11.18
CA HIS A 236 25.92 11.13 11.44
C HIS A 236 25.49 11.76 10.10
N VAL A 237 24.19 11.78 9.85
CA VAL A 237 23.61 12.55 8.74
C VAL A 237 22.99 13.81 9.32
N ASP A 238 23.63 14.94 9.05
CA ASP A 238 23.11 16.26 9.39
C ASP A 238 21.80 16.50 8.63
N SER A 239 20.69 16.53 9.38
CA SER A 239 19.37 16.91 8.90
C SER A 239 19.12 18.38 9.21
N ASP A 240 19.55 19.26 8.33
CA ASP A 240 19.13 20.68 8.38
C ASP A 240 18.32 21.00 7.11
N TRP A 241 17.02 20.70 7.15
CA TRP A 241 16.04 21.10 6.12
C TRP A 241 15.08 22.11 6.71
N SER A 242 15.28 23.38 6.36
CA SER A 242 14.43 24.45 6.83
C SER A 242 13.04 24.41 6.17
N ALA A 243 12.01 24.44 7.00
CA ALA A 243 10.58 24.37 6.63
C ALA A 243 10.07 25.53 5.73
N LYS A 244 10.96 26.39 5.24
CA LYS A 244 10.59 27.58 4.45
C LYS A 244 10.48 27.36 2.94
N ASP A 245 11.10 26.31 2.40
CA ASP A 245 11.14 26.08 0.94
C ASP A 245 9.95 25.26 0.40
N THR A 246 9.24 24.54 1.25
CA THR A 246 8.12 23.66 0.84
C THR A 246 6.86 24.42 0.47
N ASP A 247 6.56 25.56 1.10
CA ASP A 247 5.33 26.33 0.85
C ASP A 247 5.34 27.06 -0.50
N THR A 248 6.52 27.45 -0.98
CA THR A 248 6.68 28.12 -2.29
C THR A 248 6.63 27.12 -3.45
N GLN A 249 7.13 25.91 -3.25
CA GLN A 249 7.11 24.86 -4.29
C GLN A 249 5.70 24.26 -4.47
N MET A 250 4.93 24.09 -3.38
CA MET A 250 3.55 23.59 -3.50
C MET A 250 2.59 24.55 -4.20
N LYS A 251 2.79 25.86 -4.08
CA LYS A 251 1.97 26.86 -4.80
C LYS A 251 2.12 26.81 -6.32
N SER A 252 3.23 26.28 -6.83
CA SER A 252 3.47 26.14 -8.27
C SER A 252 2.70 24.96 -8.89
N ILE A 253 2.35 23.92 -8.12
CA ILE A 253 1.64 22.73 -8.62
C ILE A 253 0.17 23.03 -8.91
N ILE A 254 -0.46 23.83 -8.06
CA ILE A 254 -1.86 24.27 -8.24
C ILE A 254 -2.03 25.11 -9.50
N SER A 255 -0.97 25.79 -9.95
CA SER A 255 -0.97 26.61 -11.17
C SER A 255 -0.85 25.80 -12.46
N PHE A 256 -0.28 24.57 -12.41
CA PHE A 256 -0.10 23.75 -13.62
C PHE A 256 -1.34 22.97 -14.04
N ASN A 257 -2.23 22.65 -13.09
CA ASN A 257 -3.48 21.92 -13.40
C ASN A 257 -4.59 22.80 -13.96
N ASN A 258 -4.41 24.14 -13.98
CA ASN A 258 -5.39 25.11 -14.50
C ASN A 258 -5.03 25.69 -15.88
N THR A 259 -4.17 25.07 -16.68
CA THR A 259 -3.97 25.47 -18.07
C THR A 259 -5.03 24.82 -18.96
N PRO A 260 -5.81 25.60 -19.74
CA PRO A 260 -6.76 25.03 -20.70
C PRO A 260 -6.04 24.21 -21.75
N SER A 261 -6.65 23.09 -22.17
CA SER A 261 -6.16 22.23 -23.24
C SER A 261 -5.88 23.08 -24.49
N MET A 262 -4.65 23.09 -24.97
CA MET A 262 -4.33 23.51 -26.32
C MET A 262 -4.91 22.47 -27.30
N GLN A 263 -6.16 22.67 -27.70
CA GLN A 263 -6.63 22.29 -29.03
C GLN A 263 -6.29 23.47 -29.95
N ASP A 264 -5.69 23.15 -31.10
CA ASP A 264 -5.30 23.97 -32.25
C ASP A 264 -3.79 24.25 -32.32
N TYR A 265 -3.10 23.29 -32.93
CA TYR A 265 -2.21 23.47 -34.09
C TYR A 265 -1.95 22.11 -34.75
#